data_64830118b3fdff992af2262952ffdf3f
#
_entry.id   64830118b3fdff992af2262952ffdf3f
#
_cell.length_a   1.000
_cell.length_b   1.000
_cell.length_c   1.000
_cell.angle_alpha   90.00
_cell.angle_beta   90.00
_cell.angle_gamma   90.00
#
_symmetry.space_group_name_H-M   'P 1'
#
loop_
_entity.id
_entity.type
_entity.pdbx_description
1 polymer ?
#
loop_
_entity_poly.entity_id
_entity_poly.type
_entity_poly.pdbx_seq_one_letter_code
_entity_poly.pdbx_strand_id
1 'polypeptide(L)'
;MFVDQVKVHIKAGKGGDGLVSFRHEKYVAYGGPFGGDGGNGGDVIFEADPGMTTLLDLRYHRKVIATPGEKGKNKKMHGANGEHKVVKVPLGTIVKRSDNNQVLADLTKPHQRQVVAHGGRGGRGNWHFRSSHNTAPKYAEQGILGEEFDCIVELRVLADVGLVGFPSVGKSTFLDAVSKARPEIGDYPFTTITPNVGVVQTGDGRSFVLADLPGLIEGASDGKGLGHQFLRHIERCRVIIHVIDMGAEDGRDPLNDYEVINNELKSYQIRLLERPQIVVANKMDMENAEENVRRFKEKYPDIPVYETTTIIHEGLDPVLRKAADLLATTPAFPITEDTGETGVMYTFEEKKKDIIIEKEDDSVWNVSGPRLERVFDINKLNTEEDFYLFANKMRYLGIDTALREAGCQDGDTVRLLGFEFEFIEN
;
A
#
# COMPACT_ATOMS: atom_id res chain seq x y z
N MET A 1 13.80 -16.27 -8.07
CA MET A 1 13.74 -15.85 -6.64
C MET A 1 12.57 -14.92 -6.50
N PHE A 2 11.53 -15.32 -5.83
CA PHE A 2 10.32 -14.54 -5.58
C PHE A 2 10.58 -13.55 -4.44
N VAL A 3 10.16 -12.28 -4.60
CA VAL A 3 10.32 -11.24 -3.59
C VAL A 3 8.95 -10.65 -3.31
N ASP A 4 8.47 -10.82 -2.12
CA ASP A 4 7.12 -10.46 -1.65
C ASP A 4 7.10 -9.27 -0.68
N GLN A 5 8.23 -8.94 -0.08
CA GLN A 5 8.39 -7.80 0.80
C GLN A 5 9.69 -7.06 0.53
N VAL A 6 9.60 -5.75 0.36
CA VAL A 6 10.77 -4.88 0.14
C VAL A 6 10.62 -3.59 0.94
N LYS A 7 11.68 -3.20 1.65
CA LYS A 7 11.78 -1.87 2.24
C LYS A 7 12.35 -0.90 1.20
N VAL A 8 11.61 0.20 0.94
CA VAL A 8 11.91 1.21 -0.08
C VAL A 8 11.91 2.60 0.55
N HIS A 9 12.94 3.37 0.25
CA HIS A 9 13.01 4.78 0.61
C HIS A 9 12.33 5.62 -0.47
N ILE A 10 11.32 6.39 -0.08
CA ILE A 10 10.51 7.22 -0.98
C ILE A 10 10.80 8.69 -0.69
N LYS A 11 11.07 9.45 -1.76
CA LYS A 11 11.26 10.90 -1.71
C LYS A 11 10.51 11.56 -2.85
N ALA A 12 9.48 12.33 -2.53
CA ALA A 12 8.78 13.17 -3.49
C ALA A 12 9.61 14.44 -3.82
N GLY A 13 9.34 15.03 -4.97
CA GLY A 13 10.08 16.19 -5.45
C GLY A 13 9.86 17.43 -4.56
N LYS A 14 10.91 18.20 -4.29
CA LYS A 14 10.80 19.53 -3.68
C LYS A 14 10.13 20.47 -4.69
N GLY A 15 9.30 21.42 -4.25
CA GLY A 15 8.83 22.55 -5.06
C GLY A 15 9.98 23.47 -5.44
N GLY A 16 9.92 24.01 -6.64
CA GLY A 16 10.87 25.02 -7.12
C GLY A 16 10.72 26.34 -6.33
N ASP A 17 11.79 27.05 -6.15
CA ASP A 17 11.77 28.35 -5.47
C ASP A 17 11.16 29.42 -6.39
N GLY A 18 10.44 30.38 -5.83
CA GLY A 18 10.04 31.61 -6.51
C GLY A 18 11.25 32.46 -6.88
N LEU A 19 11.11 33.28 -7.90
CA LEU A 19 12.17 34.15 -8.35
C LEU A 19 11.93 35.59 -7.89
N VAL A 20 13.01 36.23 -7.44
CA VAL A 20 13.07 37.70 -7.30
C VAL A 20 13.63 38.29 -8.58
N SER A 21 12.83 39.05 -9.30
CA SER A 21 13.22 39.70 -10.54
C SER A 21 12.45 41.02 -10.70
N PHE A 22 13.04 41.95 -11.42
CA PHE A 22 12.44 43.25 -11.72
C PHE A 22 12.43 43.48 -13.23
N ARG A 23 11.46 44.26 -13.69
CA ARG A 23 11.33 44.59 -15.10
C ARG A 23 12.41 45.61 -15.46
N HIS A 24 13.25 45.29 -16.44
CA HIS A 24 14.24 46.20 -17.03
C HIS A 24 13.89 46.35 -18.52
N GLU A 25 13.51 47.57 -18.89
CA GLU A 25 13.25 47.93 -20.28
C GLU A 25 13.94 49.24 -20.62
N LYS A 26 14.16 49.45 -21.90
CA LYS A 26 14.70 50.69 -22.42
C LYS A 26 13.75 51.84 -22.04
N TYR A 27 14.26 52.85 -21.37
CA TYR A 27 13.51 54.01 -20.84
C TYR A 27 12.64 53.75 -19.59
N VAL A 28 12.70 52.59 -18.97
CA VAL A 28 12.05 52.32 -17.68
C VAL A 28 13.14 52.03 -16.64
N ALA A 29 13.51 53.06 -15.87
CA ALA A 29 14.60 52.96 -14.90
C ALA A 29 14.26 52.04 -13.72
N TYR A 30 13.00 52.03 -13.28
CA TYR A 30 12.52 51.23 -12.15
C TYR A 30 11.24 50.47 -12.56
N GLY A 31 11.39 49.27 -13.09
CA GLY A 31 10.26 48.38 -13.36
C GLY A 31 9.81 47.68 -12.08
N GLY A 32 8.51 47.39 -11.98
CA GLY A 32 7.96 46.64 -10.85
C GLY A 32 8.44 45.20 -10.78
N PRO A 33 8.05 44.45 -9.73
CA PRO A 33 8.44 43.07 -9.55
C PRO A 33 7.94 42.18 -10.70
N PHE A 34 8.80 41.25 -11.17
CA PHE A 34 8.60 40.50 -12.42
C PHE A 34 9.06 39.05 -12.33
N GLY A 35 9.35 38.57 -11.10
CA GLY A 35 9.71 37.17 -10.83
C GLY A 35 8.51 36.27 -10.84
N GLY A 36 8.63 35.11 -11.50
CA GLY A 36 7.60 34.10 -11.57
C GLY A 36 7.69 33.07 -10.42
N ASP A 37 6.69 32.22 -10.33
CA ASP A 37 6.57 31.21 -9.29
C ASP A 37 7.39 29.97 -9.66
N GLY A 38 7.85 29.22 -8.66
CA GLY A 38 8.44 27.91 -8.86
C GLY A 38 7.39 26.87 -9.25
N GLY A 39 7.82 25.83 -9.98
CA GLY A 39 6.99 24.67 -10.29
C GLY A 39 6.78 23.78 -9.07
N ASN A 40 5.72 22.99 -9.05
CA ASN A 40 5.51 21.98 -8.00
C ASN A 40 6.48 20.82 -8.19
N GLY A 41 6.87 20.16 -7.10
CA GLY A 41 7.61 18.91 -7.15
C GLY A 41 6.74 17.75 -7.66
N GLY A 42 7.38 16.74 -8.23
CA GLY A 42 6.70 15.51 -8.68
C GLY A 42 6.27 14.63 -7.51
N ASP A 43 5.13 13.95 -7.67
CA ASP A 43 4.64 12.95 -6.73
C ASP A 43 5.30 11.58 -6.97
N VAL A 44 5.24 10.70 -5.96
CA VAL A 44 5.53 9.28 -6.11
C VAL A 44 4.21 8.52 -6.18
N ILE A 45 3.98 7.83 -7.30
CA ILE A 45 2.74 7.13 -7.63
C ILE A 45 3.06 5.64 -7.79
N PHE A 46 2.30 4.77 -7.13
CA PHE A 46 2.34 3.34 -7.38
C PHE A 46 1.21 2.96 -8.34
N GLU A 47 1.54 2.11 -9.32
CA GLU A 47 0.60 1.62 -10.34
C GLU A 47 0.62 0.09 -10.38
N ALA A 48 -0.57 -0.52 -10.30
CA ALA A 48 -0.72 -1.97 -10.44
C ALA A 48 -0.57 -2.38 -11.91
N ASP A 49 0.46 -3.16 -12.22
CA ASP A 49 0.69 -3.71 -13.56
C ASP A 49 0.36 -5.22 -13.57
N PRO A 50 -0.70 -5.64 -14.30
CA PRO A 50 -1.09 -7.06 -14.37
C PRO A 50 -0.03 -7.95 -15.04
N GLY A 51 0.94 -7.39 -15.75
CA GLY A 51 2.06 -8.13 -16.34
C GLY A 51 3.21 -8.43 -15.37
N MET A 52 3.16 -7.88 -14.15
CA MET A 52 4.17 -8.10 -13.12
C MET A 52 3.71 -9.14 -12.10
N THR A 53 4.62 -10.04 -11.70
CA THR A 53 4.34 -11.11 -10.74
C THR A 53 5.19 -11.00 -9.46
N THR A 54 6.24 -10.19 -9.44
CA THR A 54 7.17 -10.09 -8.30
C THR A 54 7.59 -8.64 -8.02
N LEU A 55 8.06 -8.37 -6.81
CA LEU A 55 8.66 -7.09 -6.40
C LEU A 55 10.18 -7.03 -6.64
N LEU A 56 10.72 -7.89 -7.52
CA LEU A 56 12.16 -8.02 -7.73
C LEU A 56 12.83 -6.71 -8.15
N ASP A 57 12.17 -5.93 -9.01
CA ASP A 57 12.70 -4.64 -9.47
C ASP A 57 12.89 -3.65 -8.32
N LEU A 58 11.95 -3.62 -7.36
CA LEU A 58 12.07 -2.77 -6.19
C LEU A 58 13.17 -3.22 -5.22
N ARG A 59 13.51 -4.50 -5.21
CA ARG A 59 14.63 -5.01 -4.41
C ARG A 59 15.98 -4.45 -4.89
N TYR A 60 16.13 -4.26 -6.20
CA TYR A 60 17.33 -3.67 -6.78
C TYR A 60 17.29 -2.13 -6.71
N HIS A 61 16.11 -1.53 -6.83
CA HIS A 61 15.92 -0.08 -6.83
C HIS A 61 15.18 0.39 -5.57
N ARG A 62 15.86 0.30 -4.41
CA ARG A 62 15.29 0.64 -3.10
C ARG A 62 15.07 2.13 -2.85
N LYS A 63 15.51 2.99 -3.75
CA LYS A 63 15.34 4.44 -3.67
C LYS A 63 14.44 4.91 -4.80
N VAL A 64 13.29 5.44 -4.45
CA VAL A 64 12.31 5.99 -5.38
C VAL A 64 12.26 7.49 -5.16
N ILE A 65 12.78 8.26 -6.13
CA ILE A 65 12.90 9.71 -6.03
C ILE A 65 12.17 10.33 -7.22
N ALA A 66 11.22 11.25 -6.95
CA ALA A 66 10.58 12.06 -7.97
C ALA A 66 11.37 13.35 -8.21
N THR A 67 11.20 13.96 -9.37
CA THR A 67 11.95 15.15 -9.76
C THR A 67 11.46 16.40 -9.03
N PRO A 68 12.35 17.32 -8.62
CA PRO A 68 11.94 18.61 -8.06
C PRO A 68 11.35 19.50 -9.13
N GLY A 69 10.52 20.48 -8.73
CA GLY A 69 10.06 21.56 -9.57
C GLY A 69 11.19 22.56 -9.90
N GLU A 70 11.11 23.14 -11.06
CA GLU A 70 12.06 24.18 -11.49
C GLU A 70 11.79 25.51 -10.76
N LYS A 71 12.85 26.29 -10.57
CA LYS A 71 12.76 27.67 -10.07
C LYS A 71 11.94 28.54 -11.03
N GLY A 72 11.21 29.52 -10.48
CA GLY A 72 10.51 30.54 -11.23
C GLY A 72 11.44 31.28 -12.20
N LYS A 73 10.89 31.76 -13.31
CA LYS A 73 11.64 32.47 -14.38
C LYS A 73 11.25 33.94 -14.44
N ASN A 74 12.05 34.70 -15.16
CA ASN A 74 11.75 36.12 -15.43
C ASN A 74 10.40 36.28 -16.18
N LYS A 75 9.89 37.49 -16.25
CA LYS A 75 8.65 37.84 -16.96
C LYS A 75 7.41 37.13 -16.39
N LYS A 76 7.39 36.90 -15.07
CA LYS A 76 6.33 36.17 -14.34
C LYS A 76 6.08 34.70 -14.86
N MET A 77 7.04 34.14 -15.57
CA MET A 77 6.90 32.76 -16.04
C MET A 77 7.14 31.78 -14.91
N HIS A 78 6.24 30.80 -14.81
CA HIS A 78 6.36 29.72 -13.84
C HIS A 78 7.53 28.79 -14.22
N GLY A 79 8.17 28.20 -13.21
CA GLY A 79 9.04 27.05 -13.38
C GLY A 79 8.23 25.82 -13.82
N ALA A 80 8.83 24.89 -14.54
CA ALA A 80 8.19 23.64 -14.88
C ALA A 80 7.95 22.80 -13.61
N ASN A 81 6.83 22.08 -13.59
CA ASN A 81 6.58 21.10 -12.53
C ASN A 81 7.53 19.92 -12.67
N GLY A 82 7.91 19.33 -11.55
CA GLY A 82 8.65 18.07 -11.51
C GLY A 82 7.83 16.91 -12.06
N GLU A 83 8.49 15.99 -12.73
CA GLU A 83 7.84 14.78 -13.23
C GLU A 83 7.50 13.82 -12.09
N HIS A 84 6.29 13.25 -12.14
CA HIS A 84 5.89 12.21 -11.21
C HIS A 84 6.71 10.94 -11.42
N LYS A 85 7.09 10.29 -10.34
CA LYS A 85 7.74 8.98 -10.38
C LYS A 85 6.70 7.88 -10.27
N VAL A 86 6.39 7.22 -11.39
CA VAL A 86 5.49 6.06 -11.39
C VAL A 86 6.31 4.80 -11.12
N VAL A 87 5.90 4.05 -10.12
CA VAL A 87 6.46 2.75 -9.71
C VAL A 87 5.44 1.68 -10.05
N LYS A 88 5.80 0.79 -10.97
CA LYS A 88 4.95 -0.35 -11.33
C LYS A 88 5.17 -1.48 -10.35
N VAL A 89 4.07 -2.09 -9.91
CA VAL A 89 4.07 -3.20 -8.95
C VAL A 89 3.00 -4.22 -9.33
N PRO A 90 3.13 -5.48 -8.89
CA PRO A 90 2.10 -6.50 -9.13
C PRO A 90 0.74 -6.12 -8.53
N LEU A 91 -0.32 -6.73 -9.06
CA LEU A 91 -1.65 -6.69 -8.44
C LEU A 91 -1.60 -7.26 -7.01
N GLY A 92 -2.35 -6.62 -6.10
CA GLY A 92 -2.39 -7.01 -4.69
C GLY A 92 -1.21 -6.55 -3.87
N THR A 93 -0.45 -5.60 -4.39
CA THR A 93 0.61 -4.95 -3.61
C THR A 93 0.01 -3.96 -2.62
N ILE A 94 0.45 -4.05 -1.36
CA ILE A 94 0.17 -3.09 -0.31
C ILE A 94 1.43 -2.30 -0.01
N VAL A 95 1.29 -0.99 0.10
CA VAL A 95 2.36 -0.09 0.52
C VAL A 95 2.03 0.46 1.90
N LYS A 96 2.92 0.22 2.86
CA LYS A 96 2.78 0.69 4.24
C LYS A 96 3.92 1.60 4.61
N ARG A 97 3.63 2.56 5.45
CA ARG A 97 4.65 3.39 6.07
C ARG A 97 5.43 2.59 7.12
N SER A 98 6.76 2.70 7.14
CA SER A 98 7.61 1.86 8.00
C SER A 98 7.60 2.27 9.47
N ASP A 99 7.23 3.51 9.79
CA ASP A 99 7.26 4.08 11.15
C ASP A 99 6.00 3.74 11.97
N ASN A 100 4.83 3.67 11.33
CA ASN A 100 3.53 3.49 12.00
C ASN A 100 2.66 2.40 11.38
N ASN A 101 3.18 1.64 10.40
CA ASN A 101 2.45 0.61 9.66
C ASN A 101 1.17 1.09 8.95
N GLN A 102 0.97 2.40 8.80
CA GLN A 102 -0.17 2.97 8.10
C GLN A 102 -0.19 2.52 6.65
N VAL A 103 -1.33 2.00 6.18
CA VAL A 103 -1.53 1.64 4.78
C VAL A 103 -1.68 2.90 3.94
N LEU A 104 -0.73 3.12 3.03
CA LEU A 104 -0.73 4.25 2.09
C LEU A 104 -1.40 3.91 0.77
N ALA A 105 -1.25 2.65 0.31
CA ALA A 105 -1.86 2.17 -0.91
C ALA A 105 -2.20 0.68 -0.81
N ASP A 106 -3.36 0.29 -1.36
CA ASP A 106 -3.75 -1.10 -1.63
C ASP A 106 -4.20 -1.21 -3.10
N LEU A 107 -3.40 -1.91 -3.89
CA LEU A 107 -3.48 -1.96 -5.34
C LEU A 107 -4.09 -3.28 -5.80
N THR A 108 -5.42 -3.37 -5.78
CA THR A 108 -6.18 -4.59 -6.06
C THR A 108 -6.73 -4.65 -7.48
N LYS A 109 -6.82 -3.51 -8.20
CA LYS A 109 -7.39 -3.44 -9.56
C LYS A 109 -6.30 -3.22 -10.60
N PRO A 110 -6.42 -3.81 -11.82
CA PRO A 110 -5.50 -3.55 -12.92
C PRO A 110 -5.40 -2.05 -13.22
N HIS A 111 -4.16 -1.57 -13.42
CA HIS A 111 -3.85 -0.17 -13.74
C HIS A 111 -4.31 0.85 -12.69
N GLN A 112 -4.66 0.39 -11.48
CA GLN A 112 -4.97 1.28 -10.37
C GLN A 112 -3.72 2.09 -10.01
N ARG A 113 -3.91 3.40 -9.88
CA ARG A 113 -2.86 4.34 -9.46
C ARG A 113 -3.19 4.95 -8.12
N GLN A 114 -2.20 5.04 -7.24
CA GLN A 114 -2.34 5.70 -5.95
C GLN A 114 -1.09 6.54 -5.65
N VAL A 115 -1.32 7.77 -5.23
CA VAL A 115 -0.23 8.66 -4.79
C VAL A 115 0.17 8.21 -3.39
N VAL A 116 1.45 7.86 -3.23
CA VAL A 116 2.01 7.41 -1.95
C VAL A 116 2.76 8.53 -1.24
N ALA A 117 3.42 9.42 -2.00
CA ALA A 117 4.07 10.60 -1.44
C ALA A 117 3.82 11.82 -2.32
N HIS A 118 3.43 12.92 -1.69
CA HIS A 118 3.11 14.17 -2.38
C HIS A 118 4.34 15.07 -2.56
N GLY A 119 4.47 15.61 -3.76
CA GLY A 119 5.45 16.64 -4.08
C GLY A 119 5.22 17.95 -3.33
N GLY A 120 6.28 18.69 -3.09
CA GLY A 120 6.21 20.01 -2.46
C GLY A 120 5.63 21.07 -3.40
N ARG A 121 4.90 22.03 -2.86
CA ARG A 121 4.38 23.17 -3.62
C ARG A 121 5.52 24.12 -4.00
N GLY A 122 5.47 24.68 -5.21
CA GLY A 122 6.36 25.74 -5.66
C GLY A 122 6.16 27.04 -4.88
N GLY A 123 7.25 27.76 -4.64
CA GLY A 123 7.25 29.05 -3.96
C GLY A 123 6.75 30.16 -4.89
N ARG A 124 6.07 31.17 -4.33
CA ARG A 124 5.58 32.32 -5.08
C ARG A 124 6.71 33.30 -5.40
N GLY A 125 6.71 33.85 -6.61
CA GLY A 125 7.64 34.88 -7.05
C GLY A 125 7.34 36.25 -6.42
N ASN A 126 8.31 37.17 -6.50
CA ASN A 126 8.20 38.49 -5.85
C ASN A 126 7.04 39.35 -6.38
N TRP A 127 6.50 39.07 -7.57
CA TRP A 127 5.39 39.84 -8.12
C TRP A 127 4.08 39.66 -7.30
N HIS A 128 3.91 38.56 -6.58
CA HIS A 128 2.76 38.31 -5.70
C HIS A 128 2.76 39.16 -4.42
N PHE A 129 3.94 39.62 -4.01
CA PHE A 129 4.13 40.37 -2.75
C PHE A 129 4.09 41.89 -2.91
N ARG A 130 3.77 42.36 -4.12
CA ARG A 130 3.57 43.79 -4.39
C ARG A 130 2.34 44.29 -3.64
N SER A 131 2.53 45.36 -2.86
CA SER A 131 1.47 46.07 -2.16
C SER A 131 1.63 47.57 -2.28
N SER A 132 0.68 48.37 -1.77
CA SER A 132 0.76 49.82 -1.70
C SER A 132 1.93 50.29 -0.82
N HIS A 133 2.29 49.51 0.20
CA HIS A 133 3.40 49.84 1.11
C HIS A 133 4.76 49.31 0.59
N ASN A 134 4.78 48.20 -0.12
CA ASN A 134 5.98 47.64 -0.74
C ASN A 134 5.74 47.42 -2.24
N THR A 135 6.11 48.41 -3.04
CA THR A 135 5.90 48.37 -4.50
C THR A 135 6.94 47.55 -5.25
N ALA A 136 8.08 47.25 -4.62
CA ALA A 136 9.21 46.53 -5.22
C ALA A 136 9.81 45.49 -4.25
N PRO A 137 9.03 44.43 -3.86
CA PRO A 137 9.49 43.41 -2.92
C PRO A 137 10.72 42.68 -3.48
N LYS A 138 11.77 42.57 -2.64
CA LYS A 138 13.04 41.90 -2.97
C LYS A 138 13.11 40.44 -2.45
N TYR A 139 11.97 39.86 -2.10
CA TYR A 139 11.87 38.51 -1.61
C TYR A 139 10.89 37.67 -2.44
N ALA A 140 11.05 36.35 -2.38
CA ALA A 140 10.18 35.36 -2.96
C ALA A 140 10.09 34.14 -2.02
N GLU A 141 9.03 33.37 -2.13
CA GLU A 141 8.88 32.13 -1.34
C GLU A 141 9.80 31.06 -1.88
N GLN A 142 10.26 30.25 -0.95
CA GLN A 142 10.94 29.00 -1.30
C GLN A 142 9.92 27.90 -1.60
N GLY A 143 10.32 26.93 -2.41
CA GLY A 143 9.54 25.74 -2.63
C GLY A 143 9.53 24.85 -1.39
N ILE A 144 8.36 24.30 -1.08
CA ILE A 144 8.17 23.38 0.05
C ILE A 144 8.83 22.04 -0.27
N LEU A 145 9.41 21.39 0.74
CA LEU A 145 9.96 20.05 0.62
C LEU A 145 8.82 19.05 0.32
N GLY A 146 9.07 18.11 -0.58
CA GLY A 146 8.20 16.96 -0.77
C GLY A 146 8.25 16.01 0.41
N GLU A 147 7.31 15.06 0.46
CA GLU A 147 7.29 14.03 1.50
C GLU A 147 8.44 13.05 1.31
N GLU A 148 9.07 12.67 2.44
CA GLU A 148 10.21 11.75 2.46
C GLU A 148 10.06 10.79 3.65
N PHE A 149 10.04 9.48 3.39
CA PHE A 149 9.91 8.44 4.40
C PHE A 149 10.25 7.06 3.83
N ASP A 150 10.43 6.09 4.73
CA ASP A 150 10.61 4.69 4.37
C ASP A 150 9.26 3.96 4.33
N CYS A 151 9.08 3.13 3.29
CA CYS A 151 7.93 2.27 3.11
C CYS A 151 8.31 0.80 3.10
N ILE A 152 7.36 -0.02 3.53
CA ILE A 152 7.37 -1.46 3.34
C ILE A 152 6.35 -1.76 2.22
N VAL A 153 6.83 -2.32 1.14
CA VAL A 153 6.01 -2.76 0.00
C VAL A 153 5.85 -4.26 0.12
N GLU A 154 4.62 -4.73 0.29
CA GLU A 154 4.27 -6.14 0.48
C GLU A 154 3.37 -6.62 -0.65
N LEU A 155 3.70 -7.76 -1.25
CA LEU A 155 2.82 -8.44 -2.19
C LEU A 155 1.97 -9.45 -1.41
N ARG A 156 0.65 -9.19 -1.32
CA ARG A 156 -0.29 -10.04 -0.56
C ARG A 156 -1.20 -10.90 -1.42
N VAL A 157 -0.99 -10.98 -2.72
CA VAL A 157 -1.76 -11.87 -3.57
C VAL A 157 -0.98 -13.15 -3.75
N LEU A 158 -1.48 -14.23 -3.17
CA LEU A 158 -1.03 -15.56 -3.50
C LEU A 158 -1.89 -16.19 -4.58
N ALA A 159 -3.22 -16.08 -4.48
CA ALA A 159 -4.11 -16.71 -5.45
C ALA A 159 -5.52 -16.11 -5.46
N ASP A 160 -6.18 -16.21 -6.61
CA ASP A 160 -7.61 -15.94 -6.76
C ASP A 160 -8.45 -17.12 -6.25
N VAL A 161 -7.92 -18.34 -6.43
CA VAL A 161 -8.55 -19.61 -6.08
C VAL A 161 -7.62 -20.44 -5.20
N GLY A 162 -8.13 -20.94 -4.09
CA GLY A 162 -7.40 -21.82 -3.18
C GLY A 162 -7.84 -23.28 -3.31
N LEU A 163 -6.87 -24.21 -3.39
CA LEU A 163 -7.12 -25.64 -3.27
C LEU A 163 -7.06 -26.07 -1.81
N VAL A 164 -8.10 -26.72 -1.33
CA VAL A 164 -8.17 -27.32 0.00
C VAL A 164 -8.48 -28.81 -0.10
N GLY A 165 -8.08 -29.57 0.86
CA GLY A 165 -8.31 -31.04 0.90
C GLY A 165 -7.26 -31.74 1.74
N PHE A 166 -7.51 -32.94 2.14
CA PHE A 166 -6.57 -33.78 2.90
C PHE A 166 -5.24 -34.01 2.15
N PRO A 167 -4.16 -34.40 2.84
CA PRO A 167 -2.96 -34.89 2.17
C PRO A 167 -3.29 -36.04 1.23
N SER A 168 -2.53 -36.18 0.16
CA SER A 168 -2.64 -37.26 -0.84
C SER A 168 -3.94 -37.35 -1.66
N VAL A 169 -4.89 -36.41 -1.51
CA VAL A 169 -6.11 -36.35 -2.35
C VAL A 169 -5.87 -35.92 -3.78
N GLY A 170 -4.64 -35.48 -4.11
CA GLY A 170 -4.25 -35.05 -5.46
C GLY A 170 -4.27 -33.57 -5.72
N LYS A 171 -4.21 -32.67 -4.70
CA LYS A 171 -4.20 -31.23 -4.87
C LYS A 171 -3.02 -30.73 -5.72
N SER A 172 -1.81 -31.15 -5.38
CA SER A 172 -0.60 -30.72 -6.13
C SER A 172 -0.61 -31.29 -7.54
N THR A 173 -1.09 -32.54 -7.73
CA THR A 173 -1.28 -33.14 -9.06
C THR A 173 -2.31 -32.35 -9.87
N PHE A 174 -3.41 -31.91 -9.23
CA PHE A 174 -4.42 -31.07 -9.87
C PHE A 174 -3.80 -29.73 -10.33
N LEU A 175 -3.01 -29.07 -9.47
CA LEU A 175 -2.34 -27.82 -9.80
C LEU A 175 -1.36 -28.02 -10.97
N ASP A 176 -0.57 -29.09 -10.96
CA ASP A 176 0.37 -29.42 -12.04
C ASP A 176 -0.35 -29.67 -13.38
N ALA A 177 -1.50 -30.39 -13.32
CA ALA A 177 -2.27 -30.73 -14.51
C ALA A 177 -2.91 -29.51 -15.20
N VAL A 178 -3.28 -28.46 -14.45
CA VAL A 178 -4.00 -27.30 -14.97
C VAL A 178 -3.12 -26.06 -15.16
N SER A 179 -1.90 -26.05 -14.62
CA SER A 179 -0.99 -24.93 -14.73
C SER A 179 -0.26 -24.91 -16.09
N LYS A 180 -0.26 -23.77 -16.77
CA LYS A 180 0.46 -23.59 -18.05
C LYS A 180 1.98 -23.53 -17.91
N ALA A 181 2.47 -23.09 -16.77
CA ALA A 181 3.89 -23.11 -16.43
C ALA A 181 4.07 -24.05 -15.24
N ARG A 182 5.24 -24.67 -15.11
CA ARG A 182 5.53 -25.48 -13.91
C ARG A 182 5.21 -24.63 -12.69
N PRO A 183 4.40 -25.11 -11.73
CA PRO A 183 4.12 -24.37 -10.52
C PRO A 183 5.42 -23.92 -9.88
N GLU A 184 5.53 -22.63 -9.60
CA GLU A 184 6.69 -22.12 -8.89
C GLU A 184 6.50 -22.39 -7.40
N ILE A 185 7.47 -23.08 -6.81
CA ILE A 185 7.57 -23.23 -5.36
C ILE A 185 8.02 -21.85 -4.85
N GLY A 186 7.10 -21.12 -4.24
CA GLY A 186 7.43 -19.82 -3.64
C GLY A 186 8.15 -20.03 -2.32
N ASP A 187 9.46 -19.75 -2.26
CA ASP A 187 10.18 -19.64 -0.98
C ASP A 187 9.71 -18.37 -0.25
N TYR A 188 8.62 -18.52 0.49
CA TYR A 188 8.11 -17.42 1.33
C TYR A 188 8.80 -17.47 2.69
N PRO A 189 9.61 -16.47 3.05
CA PRO A 189 10.44 -16.50 4.27
C PRO A 189 9.64 -16.52 5.59
N PHE A 190 8.32 -16.42 5.50
CA PHE A 190 7.40 -16.44 6.63
C PHE A 190 6.47 -17.67 6.64
N THR A 191 6.57 -18.57 5.66
CA THR A 191 5.81 -19.82 5.63
C THR A 191 6.71 -20.97 6.05
N THR A 192 6.26 -21.72 7.04
CA THR A 192 6.91 -23.00 7.42
C THR A 192 6.68 -24.07 6.35
N ILE A 193 5.66 -23.84 5.49
CA ILE A 193 5.27 -24.69 4.36
C ILE A 193 5.11 -23.80 3.14
N THR A 194 5.86 -24.07 2.08
CA THR A 194 5.84 -23.31 0.83
C THR A 194 4.62 -23.69 0.01
N PRO A 195 3.69 -22.75 -0.28
CA PRO A 195 2.57 -23.02 -1.16
C PRO A 195 3.03 -23.14 -2.61
N ASN A 196 2.47 -24.09 -3.33
CA ASN A 196 2.63 -24.17 -4.77
C ASN A 196 1.59 -23.27 -5.45
N VAL A 197 2.04 -22.41 -6.35
CA VAL A 197 1.18 -21.45 -7.06
C VAL A 197 1.32 -21.65 -8.55
N GLY A 198 0.21 -21.68 -9.28
CA GLY A 198 0.19 -21.83 -10.73
C GLY A 198 -0.79 -20.86 -11.40
N VAL A 199 -0.43 -20.39 -12.59
CA VAL A 199 -1.34 -19.62 -13.44
C VAL A 199 -2.13 -20.57 -14.31
N VAL A 200 -3.44 -20.53 -14.17
CA VAL A 200 -4.39 -21.34 -14.92
C VAL A 200 -5.02 -20.51 -16.02
N GLN A 201 -5.15 -21.07 -17.21
CA GLN A 201 -5.91 -20.47 -18.29
C GLN A 201 -7.03 -21.41 -18.72
N THR A 202 -8.26 -20.91 -18.71
CA THR A 202 -9.43 -21.64 -19.17
C THR A 202 -9.48 -21.69 -20.70
N GLY A 203 -10.22 -22.66 -21.26
CA GLY A 203 -10.37 -22.81 -22.72
C GLY A 203 -11.04 -21.61 -23.42
N ASP A 204 -11.73 -20.74 -22.68
CA ASP A 204 -12.35 -19.49 -23.16
C ASP A 204 -11.42 -18.27 -23.06
N GLY A 205 -10.16 -18.46 -22.66
CA GLY A 205 -9.13 -17.42 -22.62
C GLY A 205 -9.05 -16.62 -21.32
N ARG A 206 -9.91 -16.88 -20.33
CA ARG A 206 -9.79 -16.27 -18.99
C ARG A 206 -8.63 -16.91 -18.25
N SER A 207 -7.98 -16.14 -17.37
CA SER A 207 -6.88 -16.62 -16.54
C SER A 207 -7.05 -16.20 -15.09
N PHE A 208 -6.59 -17.04 -14.17
CA PHE A 208 -6.56 -16.77 -12.73
C PHE A 208 -5.40 -17.52 -12.08
N VAL A 209 -5.05 -17.11 -10.87
CA VAL A 209 -4.00 -17.75 -10.08
C VAL A 209 -4.61 -18.76 -9.11
N LEU A 210 -4.10 -19.97 -9.15
CA LEU A 210 -4.50 -21.10 -8.29
C LEU A 210 -3.36 -21.43 -7.32
N ALA A 211 -3.67 -21.57 -6.03
CA ALA A 211 -2.68 -21.99 -5.02
C ALA A 211 -3.11 -23.27 -4.32
N ASP A 212 -2.17 -24.19 -4.15
CA ASP A 212 -2.30 -25.28 -3.20
C ASP A 212 -2.11 -24.74 -1.78
N LEU A 213 -3.08 -24.97 -0.90
CA LEU A 213 -3.07 -24.52 0.48
C LEU A 213 -2.73 -25.70 1.41
N PRO A 214 -1.44 -26.07 1.54
CA PRO A 214 -1.02 -27.16 2.39
C PRO A 214 -1.15 -26.78 3.87
N GLY A 215 -1.44 -27.76 4.72
CA GLY A 215 -1.37 -27.58 6.18
C GLY A 215 -2.61 -27.04 6.88
N LEU A 216 -3.78 -27.03 6.22
CA LEU A 216 -5.06 -26.76 6.89
C LEU A 216 -5.50 -27.87 7.86
N ILE A 217 -4.85 -29.06 7.87
CA ILE A 217 -5.45 -30.25 8.43
C ILE A 217 -4.72 -30.83 9.65
N GLU A 218 -3.52 -30.48 9.99
CA GLU A 218 -2.82 -31.07 11.15
C GLU A 218 -2.51 -30.07 12.25
N GLY A 219 -3.37 -30.01 13.29
CA GLY A 219 -3.05 -29.41 14.57
C GLY A 219 -3.05 -27.87 14.62
N ALA A 220 -3.71 -27.20 13.71
CA ALA A 220 -3.83 -25.74 13.74
C ALA A 220 -4.66 -25.24 14.93
N SER A 221 -5.57 -26.06 15.46
CA SER A 221 -6.35 -25.78 16.68
C SER A 221 -5.53 -25.84 17.96
N ASP A 222 -4.39 -26.54 17.98
CA ASP A 222 -3.59 -26.74 19.20
C ASP A 222 -2.50 -25.66 19.45
N GLY A 223 -2.58 -24.51 18.81
CA GLY A 223 -1.73 -23.34 19.13
C GLY A 223 -0.25 -23.48 18.74
N LYS A 224 0.16 -24.55 18.06
CA LYS A 224 1.51 -24.70 17.50
C LYS A 224 1.58 -24.19 16.07
N GLY A 225 1.25 -22.91 15.90
CA GLY A 225 1.91 -22.00 14.97
C GLY A 225 2.14 -22.42 13.53
N LEU A 226 1.14 -22.85 12.75
CA LEU A 226 1.11 -22.54 11.32
C LEU A 226 0.61 -21.10 11.22
N GLY A 227 1.60 -20.20 11.12
CA GLY A 227 1.46 -18.84 11.52
C GLY A 227 0.27 -18.10 10.90
N HIS A 228 -0.33 -17.23 11.70
CA HIS A 228 -1.23 -16.13 11.29
C HIS A 228 -0.80 -15.45 9.99
N GLN A 229 0.44 -15.57 9.59
CA GLN A 229 0.99 -15.03 8.35
C GLN A 229 0.57 -15.83 7.11
N PHE A 230 0.51 -17.16 7.15
CA PHE A 230 0.03 -18.00 6.05
C PHE A 230 -1.48 -17.79 5.80
N LEU A 231 -2.25 -17.64 6.88
CA LEU A 231 -3.68 -17.37 6.81
C LEU A 231 -4.00 -16.03 6.12
N ARG A 232 -3.16 -15.01 6.28
CA ARG A 232 -3.33 -13.72 5.58
C ARG A 232 -3.28 -13.84 4.06
N HIS A 233 -2.62 -14.83 3.54
CA HIS A 233 -2.51 -15.06 2.10
C HIS A 233 -3.75 -15.76 1.54
N ILE A 234 -4.38 -16.60 2.37
CA ILE A 234 -5.66 -17.26 2.06
C ILE A 234 -6.82 -16.25 2.08
N GLU A 235 -6.71 -15.19 2.86
CA GLU A 235 -7.74 -14.13 2.98
C GLU A 235 -8.13 -13.52 1.64
N ARG A 236 -7.30 -13.57 0.63
CA ARG A 236 -7.57 -13.02 -0.70
C ARG A 236 -8.13 -14.01 -1.70
N CYS A 237 -8.09 -15.32 -1.41
CA CYS A 237 -8.77 -16.30 -2.26
C CYS A 237 -10.26 -15.99 -2.28
N ARG A 238 -10.81 -15.81 -3.47
CA ARG A 238 -12.21 -15.45 -3.70
C ARG A 238 -13.09 -16.69 -3.88
N VAL A 239 -12.49 -17.79 -4.34
CA VAL A 239 -13.13 -19.07 -4.57
C VAL A 239 -12.28 -20.17 -3.95
N ILE A 240 -12.93 -21.21 -3.41
CA ILE A 240 -12.27 -22.39 -2.85
C ILE A 240 -12.63 -23.61 -3.70
N ILE A 241 -11.63 -24.37 -4.10
CA ILE A 241 -11.81 -25.69 -4.69
C ILE A 241 -11.46 -26.73 -3.63
N HIS A 242 -12.46 -27.50 -3.19
CA HIS A 242 -12.30 -28.58 -2.22
C HIS A 242 -12.14 -29.92 -2.95
N VAL A 243 -10.92 -30.44 -2.93
CA VAL A 243 -10.57 -31.72 -3.57
C VAL A 243 -10.73 -32.86 -2.58
N ILE A 244 -11.53 -33.86 -2.94
CA ILE A 244 -11.85 -35.02 -2.12
C ILE A 244 -11.43 -36.30 -2.87
N ASP A 245 -10.77 -37.22 -2.16
CA ASP A 245 -10.42 -38.53 -2.67
C ASP A 245 -11.63 -39.45 -2.58
N MET A 246 -12.29 -39.73 -3.71
CA MET A 246 -13.43 -40.65 -3.76
C MET A 246 -13.02 -42.10 -3.86
N GLY A 247 -11.76 -42.38 -4.19
CA GLY A 247 -11.21 -43.74 -4.18
C GLY A 247 -11.05 -44.33 -2.79
N ALA A 248 -10.94 -43.47 -1.76
CA ALA A 248 -10.76 -43.88 -0.36
C ALA A 248 -9.56 -44.83 -0.14
N GLU A 249 -8.47 -44.67 -0.90
CA GLU A 249 -7.29 -45.53 -0.81
C GLU A 249 -6.68 -45.59 0.59
N ASP A 250 -6.68 -44.45 1.30
CA ASP A 250 -6.15 -44.34 2.68
C ASP A 250 -7.13 -44.92 3.74
N GLY A 251 -8.25 -45.52 3.34
CA GLY A 251 -9.28 -46.06 4.24
C GLY A 251 -10.11 -44.98 4.95
N ARG A 252 -10.02 -43.72 4.55
CA ARG A 252 -10.83 -42.61 5.09
C ARG A 252 -12.17 -42.52 4.37
N ASP A 253 -13.23 -42.10 5.09
CA ASP A 253 -14.53 -41.85 4.47
C ASP A 253 -14.56 -40.44 3.84
N PRO A 254 -14.77 -40.35 2.51
CA PRO A 254 -14.82 -39.06 1.79
C PRO A 254 -15.84 -38.06 2.36
N LEU A 255 -16.95 -38.56 2.92
CA LEU A 255 -17.97 -37.69 3.53
C LEU A 255 -17.45 -37.05 4.83
N ASN A 256 -16.73 -37.82 5.63
CA ASN A 256 -16.12 -37.34 6.86
C ASN A 256 -15.00 -36.33 6.54
N ASP A 257 -14.19 -36.61 5.53
CA ASP A 257 -13.13 -35.69 5.08
C ASP A 257 -13.70 -34.33 4.68
N TYR A 258 -14.83 -34.30 3.98
CA TYR A 258 -15.53 -33.07 3.64
C TYR A 258 -15.98 -32.29 4.88
N GLU A 259 -16.56 -32.94 5.87
CA GLU A 259 -17.04 -32.32 7.11
C GLU A 259 -15.89 -31.75 7.95
N VAL A 260 -14.82 -32.52 8.11
CA VAL A 260 -13.64 -32.13 8.89
C VAL A 260 -13.03 -30.83 8.32
N ILE A 261 -12.79 -30.78 7.01
CA ILE A 261 -12.23 -29.58 6.38
C ILE A 261 -13.16 -28.38 6.51
N ASN A 262 -14.47 -28.55 6.31
CA ASN A 262 -15.40 -27.44 6.48
C ASN A 262 -15.45 -26.96 7.94
N ASN A 263 -15.34 -27.84 8.91
CA ASN A 263 -15.26 -27.46 10.32
C ASN A 263 -13.93 -26.72 10.62
N GLU A 264 -12.83 -27.12 10.02
CA GLU A 264 -11.58 -26.38 10.13
C GLU A 264 -11.68 -25.00 9.49
N LEU A 265 -12.17 -24.88 8.27
CA LEU A 265 -12.41 -23.60 7.60
C LEU A 265 -13.32 -22.68 8.44
N LYS A 266 -14.27 -23.25 9.20
CA LYS A 266 -15.14 -22.52 10.13
C LYS A 266 -14.42 -22.04 11.38
N SER A 267 -13.46 -22.81 11.88
CA SER A 267 -12.70 -22.46 13.08
C SER A 267 -11.73 -21.28 12.84
N TYR A 268 -11.34 -21.05 11.58
CA TYR A 268 -10.56 -19.89 11.22
C TYR A 268 -11.45 -18.65 11.18
N GLN A 269 -11.08 -17.61 11.92
CA GLN A 269 -11.82 -16.34 12.02
C GLN A 269 -11.94 -15.54 10.69
N ILE A 270 -11.47 -16.10 9.59
CA ILE A 270 -11.26 -15.43 8.30
C ILE A 270 -12.45 -15.56 7.35
N ARG A 271 -13.65 -15.83 7.81
CA ARG A 271 -14.87 -15.89 6.97
C ARG A 271 -14.68 -16.73 5.68
N LEU A 272 -13.84 -17.78 5.72
CA LEU A 272 -13.53 -18.62 4.55
C LEU A 272 -14.74 -19.39 4.04
N LEU A 273 -15.67 -19.75 4.92
CA LEU A 273 -16.93 -20.44 4.54
C LEU A 273 -17.92 -19.54 3.81
N GLU A 274 -17.78 -18.23 3.86
CA GLU A 274 -18.63 -17.30 3.11
C GLU A 274 -18.26 -17.27 1.61
N ARG A 275 -17.15 -17.92 1.25
CA ARG A 275 -16.66 -17.97 -0.13
C ARG A 275 -17.31 -19.11 -0.89
N PRO A 276 -17.62 -18.89 -2.18
CA PRO A 276 -18.10 -19.96 -3.03
C PRO A 276 -17.14 -21.13 -3.03
N GLN A 277 -17.68 -22.32 -2.78
CA GLN A 277 -16.93 -23.59 -2.85
C GLN A 277 -17.30 -24.39 -4.09
N ILE A 278 -16.31 -25.02 -4.70
CA ILE A 278 -16.45 -26.02 -5.75
C ILE A 278 -15.94 -27.34 -5.19
N VAL A 279 -16.78 -28.38 -5.15
CA VAL A 279 -16.35 -29.70 -4.71
C VAL A 279 -15.90 -30.53 -5.90
N VAL A 280 -14.66 -31.02 -5.82
CA VAL A 280 -14.03 -31.87 -6.82
C VAL A 280 -13.90 -33.27 -6.27
N ALA A 281 -14.62 -34.24 -6.86
CA ALA A 281 -14.51 -35.67 -6.65
C ALA A 281 -13.34 -36.20 -7.47
N ASN A 282 -12.18 -36.37 -6.85
CA ASN A 282 -10.98 -36.86 -7.54
C ASN A 282 -10.77 -38.36 -7.39
N LYS A 283 -9.89 -38.94 -8.22
CA LYS A 283 -9.57 -40.34 -8.32
C LYS A 283 -10.79 -41.21 -8.73
N MET A 284 -11.53 -40.73 -9.75
CA MET A 284 -12.68 -41.45 -10.28
C MET A 284 -12.32 -42.74 -11.01
N ASP A 285 -11.04 -43.02 -11.22
CA ASP A 285 -10.49 -44.25 -11.76
C ASP A 285 -10.49 -45.43 -10.76
N MET A 286 -10.84 -45.19 -9.50
CA MET A 286 -10.86 -46.20 -8.44
C MET A 286 -12.22 -46.90 -8.31
N GLU A 287 -12.22 -48.19 -7.96
CA GLU A 287 -13.42 -49.05 -7.92
C GLU A 287 -14.55 -48.50 -7.01
N ASN A 288 -14.21 -47.86 -5.89
CA ASN A 288 -15.18 -47.35 -4.92
C ASN A 288 -15.65 -45.92 -5.20
N ALA A 289 -15.09 -45.24 -6.19
CA ALA A 289 -15.29 -43.81 -6.40
C ALA A 289 -16.74 -43.47 -6.78
N GLU A 290 -17.35 -44.23 -7.69
CA GLU A 290 -18.74 -43.99 -8.13
C GLU A 290 -19.74 -44.15 -6.98
N GLU A 291 -19.56 -45.15 -6.13
CA GLU A 291 -20.42 -45.36 -4.96
C GLU A 291 -20.29 -44.23 -3.94
N ASN A 292 -19.07 -43.78 -3.67
CA ASN A 292 -18.81 -42.67 -2.75
C ASN A 292 -19.37 -41.35 -3.27
N VAL A 293 -19.27 -41.08 -4.57
CA VAL A 293 -19.91 -39.90 -5.21
C VAL A 293 -21.42 -39.98 -5.07
N ARG A 294 -22.04 -41.16 -5.29
CA ARG A 294 -23.48 -41.32 -5.10
C ARG A 294 -23.90 -41.03 -3.65
N ARG A 295 -23.21 -41.60 -2.67
CA ARG A 295 -23.43 -41.36 -1.23
C ARG A 295 -23.28 -39.85 -0.90
N PHE A 296 -22.28 -39.20 -1.49
CA PHE A 296 -22.06 -37.77 -1.30
C PHE A 296 -23.21 -36.92 -1.86
N LYS A 297 -23.66 -37.19 -3.09
CA LYS A 297 -24.79 -36.50 -3.73
C LYS A 297 -26.12 -36.71 -3.00
N GLU A 298 -26.31 -37.91 -2.41
CA GLU A 298 -27.51 -38.23 -1.58
C GLU A 298 -27.51 -37.39 -0.28
N LYS A 299 -26.35 -37.22 0.36
CA LYS A 299 -26.22 -36.46 1.61
C LYS A 299 -26.22 -34.95 1.40
N TYR A 300 -25.66 -34.50 0.29
CA TYR A 300 -25.50 -33.06 -0.05
C TYR A 300 -26.07 -32.75 -1.44
N PRO A 301 -27.38 -32.81 -1.64
CA PRO A 301 -28.00 -32.66 -2.96
C PRO A 301 -27.82 -31.27 -3.58
N ASP A 302 -27.66 -30.23 -2.75
CA ASP A 302 -27.55 -28.85 -3.20
C ASP A 302 -26.10 -28.46 -3.59
N ILE A 303 -25.12 -29.32 -3.37
CA ILE A 303 -23.71 -29.01 -3.64
C ILE A 303 -23.31 -29.62 -4.99
N PRO A 304 -22.93 -28.79 -5.97
CA PRO A 304 -22.46 -29.32 -7.25
C PRO A 304 -21.10 -29.99 -7.08
N VAL A 305 -21.03 -31.27 -7.48
CA VAL A 305 -19.84 -32.11 -7.46
C VAL A 305 -19.32 -32.29 -8.88
N TYR A 306 -18.04 -32.02 -9.08
CA TYR A 306 -17.33 -32.22 -10.34
C TYR A 306 -16.44 -33.43 -10.25
N GLU A 307 -16.70 -34.41 -11.08
CA GLU A 307 -15.95 -35.65 -11.14
C GLU A 307 -14.68 -35.46 -12.00
N THR A 308 -13.53 -35.90 -11.45
CA THR A 308 -12.23 -35.71 -12.10
C THR A 308 -11.33 -36.92 -11.91
N THR A 309 -10.51 -37.20 -12.93
CA THR A 309 -9.36 -38.08 -12.80
C THR A 309 -8.11 -37.30 -13.17
N THR A 310 -7.49 -36.69 -12.16
CA THR A 310 -6.43 -35.73 -12.36
C THR A 310 -5.21 -36.30 -13.08
N ILE A 311 -4.89 -37.56 -12.86
CA ILE A 311 -3.72 -38.24 -13.46
C ILE A 311 -3.84 -38.31 -14.99
N ILE A 312 -5.05 -38.54 -15.52
CA ILE A 312 -5.29 -38.59 -16.96
C ILE A 312 -5.87 -37.31 -17.54
N HIS A 313 -5.89 -36.22 -16.74
CA HIS A 313 -6.41 -34.92 -17.11
C HIS A 313 -7.89 -34.89 -17.53
N GLU A 314 -8.72 -35.81 -17.02
CA GLU A 314 -10.14 -35.88 -17.33
C GLU A 314 -10.98 -35.08 -16.32
N GLY A 315 -12.04 -34.41 -16.79
CA GLY A 315 -12.99 -33.65 -15.98
C GLY A 315 -12.51 -32.32 -15.46
N LEU A 316 -11.31 -31.85 -15.83
CA LEU A 316 -10.71 -30.59 -15.29
C LEU A 316 -11.34 -29.33 -15.85
N ASP A 317 -11.62 -29.25 -17.15
CA ASP A 317 -12.16 -28.07 -17.85
C ASP A 317 -13.46 -27.52 -17.22
N PRO A 318 -14.47 -28.34 -16.87
CA PRO A 318 -15.69 -27.87 -16.22
C PRO A 318 -15.44 -27.18 -14.87
N VAL A 319 -14.48 -27.70 -14.08
CA VAL A 319 -14.06 -27.12 -12.80
C VAL A 319 -13.48 -25.74 -13.02
N LEU A 320 -12.54 -25.61 -13.98
CA LEU A 320 -11.86 -24.35 -14.27
C LEU A 320 -12.82 -23.27 -14.80
N ARG A 321 -13.75 -23.64 -15.69
CA ARG A 321 -14.79 -22.72 -16.16
C ARG A 321 -15.69 -22.25 -15.03
N LYS A 322 -16.12 -23.16 -14.15
CA LYS A 322 -16.93 -22.81 -12.99
C LYS A 322 -16.18 -21.88 -12.03
N ALA A 323 -14.90 -22.14 -11.79
CA ALA A 323 -14.06 -21.25 -10.97
C ALA A 323 -13.96 -19.84 -11.58
N ALA A 324 -13.74 -19.74 -12.89
CA ALA A 324 -13.69 -18.46 -13.60
C ALA A 324 -15.05 -17.71 -13.56
N ASP A 325 -16.19 -18.43 -13.67
CA ASP A 325 -17.53 -17.84 -13.57
C ASP A 325 -17.79 -17.30 -12.16
N LEU A 326 -17.42 -18.05 -11.12
CA LEU A 326 -17.54 -17.59 -9.74
C LEU A 326 -16.62 -16.39 -9.47
N LEU A 327 -15.40 -16.38 -10.01
CA LEU A 327 -14.51 -15.22 -9.88
C LEU A 327 -15.07 -13.96 -10.54
N ALA A 328 -15.81 -14.08 -11.63
CA ALA A 328 -16.44 -12.96 -12.31
C ALA A 328 -17.57 -12.34 -11.47
N THR A 329 -18.27 -13.13 -10.68
CA THR A 329 -19.43 -12.71 -9.87
C THR A 329 -19.09 -12.38 -8.42
N THR A 330 -18.02 -12.97 -7.88
CA THR A 330 -17.62 -12.81 -6.47
C THR A 330 -16.74 -11.56 -6.31
N PRO A 331 -17.14 -10.55 -5.52
CA PRO A 331 -16.28 -9.41 -5.25
C PRO A 331 -15.05 -9.80 -4.45
N ALA A 332 -14.00 -8.97 -4.49
CA ALA A 332 -12.86 -9.13 -3.60
C ALA A 332 -13.31 -8.92 -2.14
N PHE A 333 -12.93 -9.84 -1.26
CA PHE A 333 -13.21 -9.69 0.17
C PHE A 333 -12.27 -8.63 0.76
N PRO A 334 -12.80 -7.70 1.60
CA PRO A 334 -11.94 -6.75 2.30
C PRO A 334 -11.00 -7.51 3.24
N ILE A 335 -9.76 -7.06 3.29
CA ILE A 335 -8.79 -7.61 4.25
C ILE A 335 -9.24 -7.15 5.63
N THR A 336 -9.56 -8.09 6.51
CA THR A 336 -9.70 -7.80 7.93
C THR A 336 -8.31 -7.41 8.44
N GLU A 337 -8.14 -6.15 8.81
CA GLU A 337 -6.99 -5.79 9.63
C GLU A 337 -7.09 -6.62 10.91
N ASP A 338 -6.01 -7.33 11.24
CA ASP A 338 -5.85 -8.01 12.52
C ASP A 338 -5.76 -6.94 13.60
N THR A 339 -6.90 -6.36 13.98
CA THR A 339 -7.06 -5.73 15.27
C THR A 339 -7.22 -6.88 16.25
N GLY A 340 -6.11 -7.43 16.69
CA GLY A 340 -6.09 -8.23 17.91
C GLY A 340 -6.74 -7.39 19.01
N GLU A 341 -7.89 -7.88 19.46
CA GLU A 341 -8.81 -7.33 20.44
C GLU A 341 -10.05 -6.67 19.82
N THR A 342 -11.18 -7.33 20.09
CA THR A 342 -12.53 -6.78 19.96
C THR A 342 -12.72 -5.58 20.89
N GLY A 343 -12.20 -4.48 20.47
CA GLY A 343 -12.52 -3.17 20.96
C GLY A 343 -12.57 -2.27 19.74
N VAL A 344 -13.66 -1.57 19.54
CA VAL A 344 -13.66 -0.36 18.71
C VAL A 344 -12.71 0.58 19.41
N MET A 345 -11.43 0.39 19.19
CA MET A 345 -10.42 1.34 19.55
C MET A 345 -10.57 2.45 18.52
N TYR A 346 -11.37 3.46 18.85
CA TYR A 346 -11.08 4.78 18.35
C TYR A 346 -9.65 5.06 18.87
N THR A 347 -8.64 4.67 18.13
CA THR A 347 -7.37 5.32 18.21
C THR A 347 -7.66 6.75 17.77
N PHE A 348 -7.92 7.57 18.75
CA PHE A 348 -7.61 8.96 18.65
C PHE A 348 -6.10 8.94 18.37
N GLU A 349 -5.71 8.87 17.07
CA GLU A 349 -4.40 9.32 16.69
C GLU A 349 -4.39 10.76 17.21
N GLU A 350 -3.69 10.98 18.33
CA GLU A 350 -3.16 12.30 18.56
C GLU A 350 -2.44 12.60 17.26
N LYS A 351 -3.07 13.46 16.43
CA LYS A 351 -2.39 14.10 15.33
C LYS A 351 -1.11 14.58 15.97
N LYS A 352 0.03 13.94 15.65
CA LYS A 352 1.34 14.42 16.10
C LYS A 352 1.25 15.91 15.87
N LYS A 353 1.22 16.70 16.96
CA LYS A 353 0.96 18.13 16.84
C LYS A 353 1.90 18.62 15.79
N ASP A 354 1.37 19.10 14.67
CA ASP A 354 2.16 19.56 13.52
C ASP A 354 3.22 20.58 13.96
N ILE A 355 3.00 21.16 15.16
CA ILE A 355 3.85 22.11 15.88
C ILE A 355 3.89 21.64 17.33
N ILE A 356 5.08 21.41 17.84
CA ILE A 356 5.35 21.00 19.24
C ILE A 356 6.00 22.23 19.91
N ILE A 357 5.41 22.70 21.03
CA ILE A 357 5.91 23.79 21.85
C ILE A 357 6.27 23.21 23.20
N GLU A 358 7.52 23.34 23.57
CA GLU A 358 8.06 22.86 24.85
C GLU A 358 8.70 24.03 25.60
N LYS A 359 8.39 24.16 26.88
CA LYS A 359 9.05 25.13 27.75
C LYS A 359 10.37 24.53 28.22
N GLU A 360 11.49 25.13 27.82
CA GLU A 360 12.84 24.64 28.14
C GLU A 360 13.34 25.26 29.47
N ASP A 361 13.01 26.54 29.73
CA ASP A 361 13.34 27.26 30.95
C ASP A 361 12.25 28.31 31.27
N ASP A 362 12.36 29.03 32.41
CA ASP A 362 11.30 29.96 32.83
C ASP A 362 10.92 31.04 31.82
N SER A 363 11.83 31.40 30.91
CA SER A 363 11.62 32.40 29.83
C SER A 363 12.09 31.90 28.47
N VAL A 364 12.29 30.56 28.26
CA VAL A 364 12.77 30.01 26.99
C VAL A 364 11.82 28.93 26.51
N TRP A 365 11.34 29.11 25.28
CA TRP A 365 10.40 28.23 24.60
C TRP A 365 11.02 27.61 23.34
N ASN A 366 10.92 26.29 23.20
CA ASN A 366 11.40 25.58 22.01
C ASN A 366 10.21 25.18 21.14
N VAL A 367 10.25 25.60 19.88
CA VAL A 367 9.22 25.27 18.88
C VAL A 367 9.81 24.35 17.82
N SER A 368 9.25 23.15 17.72
CA SER A 368 9.67 22.12 16.77
C SER A 368 8.48 21.48 16.07
N GLY A 369 8.74 20.66 15.08
CA GLY A 369 7.70 19.84 14.43
C GLY A 369 7.92 19.64 12.94
N PRO A 370 7.42 18.51 12.38
CA PRO A 370 7.64 18.13 10.99
C PRO A 370 7.13 19.13 9.96
N ARG A 371 6.10 19.92 10.32
CA ARG A 371 5.54 20.96 9.46
C ARG A 371 6.46 22.17 9.36
N LEU A 372 7.15 22.50 10.45
CA LEU A 372 8.12 23.60 10.49
C LEU A 372 9.36 23.29 9.66
N GLU A 373 9.91 22.09 9.82
CA GLU A 373 11.08 21.64 9.06
C GLU A 373 10.82 21.66 7.56
N ARG A 374 9.61 21.30 7.12
CA ARG A 374 9.20 21.35 5.71
C ARG A 374 9.04 22.76 5.14
N VAL A 375 8.63 23.71 5.95
CA VAL A 375 8.28 25.06 5.48
C VAL A 375 9.46 26.01 5.56
N PHE A 376 10.38 25.80 6.48
CA PHE A 376 11.52 26.68 6.71
C PHE A 376 12.85 26.02 6.31
N ASP A 377 13.49 26.54 5.28
CA ASP A 377 14.86 26.21 4.91
C ASP A 377 15.78 27.28 5.54
N ILE A 378 16.37 26.93 6.70
CA ILE A 378 17.13 27.84 7.58
C ILE A 378 18.33 28.48 6.88
N ASN A 379 18.90 27.81 5.87
CA ASN A 379 20.14 28.24 5.23
C ASN A 379 20.02 29.52 4.38
N LYS A 380 18.84 30.12 4.33
CA LYS A 380 18.58 31.31 3.49
C LYS A 380 17.99 32.52 4.23
N LEU A 381 18.00 32.54 5.55
CA LEU A 381 17.62 33.70 6.34
C LEU A 381 18.81 34.67 6.44
N ASN A 382 19.14 35.38 5.34
CA ASN A 382 20.30 36.22 5.25
C ASN A 382 19.97 37.71 5.15
N THR A 383 18.71 38.08 4.92
CA THR A 383 18.29 39.47 4.75
C THR A 383 17.16 39.82 5.71
N GLU A 384 17.00 41.12 6.04
CA GLU A 384 15.86 41.60 6.86
C GLU A 384 14.50 41.24 6.22
N GLU A 385 14.44 41.20 4.90
CA GLU A 385 13.24 40.85 4.17
C GLU A 385 12.92 39.32 4.32
N ASP A 386 13.95 38.49 4.41
CA ASP A 386 13.77 37.02 4.67
C ASP A 386 13.22 36.80 6.09
N PHE A 387 13.69 37.56 7.08
CA PHE A 387 13.16 37.52 8.45
C PHE A 387 11.71 38.01 8.52
N TYR A 388 11.34 39.05 7.78
CA TYR A 388 9.96 39.51 7.69
C TYR A 388 9.03 38.44 7.10
N LEU A 389 9.48 37.76 6.04
CA LEU A 389 8.74 36.68 5.42
C LEU A 389 8.59 35.47 6.37
N PHE A 390 9.63 35.17 7.11
CA PHE A 390 9.66 34.15 8.15
C PHE A 390 8.61 34.46 9.24
N ALA A 391 8.60 35.66 9.79
CA ALA A 391 7.63 36.11 10.80
C ALA A 391 6.17 35.97 10.28
N ASN A 392 5.91 36.40 9.04
CA ASN A 392 4.59 36.26 8.43
C ASN A 392 4.17 34.78 8.25
N LYS A 393 5.11 33.91 7.91
CA LYS A 393 4.84 32.48 7.84
C LYS A 393 4.51 31.88 9.20
N MET A 394 5.21 32.30 10.26
CA MET A 394 4.91 31.87 11.64
C MET A 394 3.48 32.26 12.04
N ARG A 395 3.08 33.50 11.75
CA ARG A 395 1.68 33.94 11.99
C ARG A 395 0.67 33.12 11.21
N TYR A 396 0.93 32.87 9.94
CA TYR A 396 0.03 32.05 9.10
C TYR A 396 -0.10 30.62 9.59
N LEU A 397 0.95 30.04 10.16
CA LEU A 397 0.95 28.71 10.78
C LEU A 397 0.28 28.70 12.16
N GLY A 398 -0.07 29.87 12.72
CA GLY A 398 -0.70 29.99 14.03
C GLY A 398 0.28 29.77 15.20
N ILE A 399 1.59 29.89 14.98
CA ILE A 399 2.61 29.67 16.02
C ILE A 399 2.49 30.70 17.11
N ASP A 400 2.23 31.97 16.75
CA ASP A 400 2.02 33.05 17.73
C ASP A 400 0.86 32.74 18.67
N THR A 401 -0.25 32.26 18.12
CA THR A 401 -1.43 31.85 18.90
C THR A 401 -1.11 30.66 19.81
N ALA A 402 -0.40 29.66 19.28
CA ALA A 402 -0.05 28.46 20.03
C ALA A 402 0.96 28.75 21.17
N LEU A 403 1.90 29.67 20.97
CA LEU A 403 2.83 30.14 22.01
C LEU A 403 2.09 30.86 23.14
N ARG A 404 1.11 31.72 22.80
CA ARG A 404 0.26 32.38 23.82
C ARG A 404 -0.57 31.39 24.62
N GLU A 405 -1.18 30.42 23.96
CA GLU A 405 -1.95 29.37 24.61
C GLU A 405 -1.06 28.49 25.54
N ALA A 406 0.22 28.34 25.19
CA ALA A 406 1.20 27.64 26.03
C ALA A 406 1.69 28.48 27.22
N GLY A 407 1.44 29.81 27.23
CA GLY A 407 1.79 30.72 28.32
C GLY A 407 3.05 31.57 28.08
N CYS A 408 3.52 31.69 26.86
CA CYS A 408 4.64 32.58 26.47
C CYS A 408 4.24 34.03 26.67
N GLN A 409 5.14 34.83 27.27
CA GLN A 409 4.93 36.23 27.58
C GLN A 409 5.87 37.15 26.77
N ASP A 410 5.54 38.46 26.72
CA ASP A 410 6.37 39.46 26.07
C ASP A 410 7.78 39.49 26.70
N GLY A 411 8.80 39.42 25.86
CA GLY A 411 10.19 39.38 26.30
C GLY A 411 10.76 37.95 26.46
N ASP A 412 9.92 36.90 26.35
CA ASP A 412 10.40 35.53 26.36
C ASP A 412 11.19 35.18 25.09
N THR A 413 12.21 34.33 25.26
CA THR A 413 13.03 33.86 24.15
C THR A 413 12.39 32.62 23.52
N VAL A 414 12.14 32.66 22.22
CA VAL A 414 11.64 31.54 21.43
C VAL A 414 12.76 30.97 20.58
N ARG A 415 13.05 29.68 20.77
CA ARG A 415 13.95 28.88 19.94
C ARG A 415 13.15 28.16 18.85
N LEU A 416 13.47 28.38 17.63
CA LEU A 416 12.83 27.75 16.50
C LEU A 416 13.89 27.32 15.48
N LEU A 417 14.03 26.00 15.32
CA LEU A 417 14.97 25.39 14.36
C LEU A 417 16.41 25.95 14.48
N GLY A 418 16.87 26.26 15.70
CA GLY A 418 18.22 26.77 15.96
C GLY A 418 18.36 28.28 15.92
N PHE A 419 17.30 29.03 15.61
CA PHE A 419 17.27 30.51 15.75
C PHE A 419 16.62 30.87 17.09
N GLU A 420 17.13 31.95 17.69
CA GLU A 420 16.60 32.58 18.89
C GLU A 420 16.05 33.97 18.53
N PHE A 421 14.86 34.26 18.99
CA PHE A 421 14.25 35.56 18.87
C PHE A 421 13.36 35.87 20.07
N GLU A 422 13.19 37.13 20.36
CA GLU A 422 12.35 37.64 21.46
C GLU A 422 10.89 37.67 21.01
N PHE A 423 10.01 37.09 21.83
CA PHE A 423 8.56 37.15 21.59
C PHE A 423 8.06 38.57 21.94
N ILE A 424 7.43 39.25 21.00
CA ILE A 424 6.87 40.58 21.19
C ILE A 424 5.41 40.54 20.76
N GLU A 425 4.54 40.96 21.66
CA GLU A 425 3.10 41.05 21.40
C GLU A 425 2.83 42.28 20.53
N ASN A 426 2.29 42.11 19.33
CA ASN A 426 1.81 43.14 18.44
C ASN A 426 0.31 43.31 18.52
#